data_80a0024d598bc8ba9ed66732df7d2693
#
_entry.id   80a0024d598bc8ba9ed66732df7d2693
#
_cell.length_a   1.000
_cell.length_b   1.000
_cell.length_c   1.000
_cell.angle_alpha   90.00
_cell.angle_beta   90.00
_cell.angle_gamma   90.00
#
_symmetry.space_group_name_H-M   'P 1'
#
loop_
_entity.id
_entity.type
_entity.pdbx_description
1 polymer ?
#
loop_
_entity_poly.entity_id
_entity_poly.type
_entity_poly.pdbx_seq_one_letter_code
_entity_poly.pdbx_strand_id
1 'polypeptide(L)'
;MVRCDAHGLTSVIRHATIHENPFAQTVMTELRIATRKSPLALWQANFVKQQLELHHPGLQVTLVPMSTQGDKILDTPLAKIGGKGLFVKELEQAMLENRADIAVHSMKDVPVDFPAGLGLAVICERDDPHDAFVSNQYSNIYELPQGAIVGTSSLRRQCQLRAQRPDLQIHDLRGNVNSRLAKLDAGDYDAIILAAAGLRRLEKADRIRSLLPPELTLPANGQGAV
;
A
#
# COMPACT_ATOMS: atom_id res chain seq x y z
N MET A 1 4.52 -1.32 -10.43
CA MET A 1 3.96 -1.15 -11.79
C MET A 1 5.04 -0.58 -12.68
N VAL A 2 5.21 -1.08 -13.88
CA VAL A 2 6.27 -0.70 -14.85
C VAL A 2 5.64 -0.48 -16.22
N ARG A 3 6.27 0.35 -17.05
CA ARG A 3 5.89 0.54 -18.44
C ARG A 3 6.37 -0.66 -19.29
N CYS A 4 5.48 -1.22 -20.11
CA CYS A 4 5.80 -2.30 -21.05
C CYS A 4 5.81 -1.73 -22.48
N ASP A 5 6.92 -1.88 -23.20
CA ASP A 5 7.00 -1.55 -24.62
C ASP A 5 6.44 -2.70 -25.47
N ALA A 6 6.06 -2.42 -26.73
CA ALA A 6 5.37 -3.34 -27.64
C ALA A 6 6.13 -4.64 -27.96
N HIS A 7 7.32 -4.85 -27.45
CA HIS A 7 8.18 -6.03 -27.71
C HIS A 7 8.37 -6.97 -26.50
N GLY A 8 7.47 -6.91 -25.53
CA GLY A 8 7.41 -7.91 -24.45
C GLY A 8 8.46 -7.74 -23.35
N LEU A 9 8.11 -8.16 -22.18
CA LEU A 9 8.76 -8.18 -20.86
C LEU A 9 10.27 -8.57 -20.78
N THR A 10 11.12 -8.20 -21.70
CA THR A 10 12.51 -8.66 -21.72
C THR A 10 13.56 -7.60 -21.39
N SER A 11 13.20 -6.43 -20.91
CA SER A 11 14.22 -5.39 -20.72
C SER A 11 14.16 -4.61 -19.42
N VAL A 12 13.76 -5.19 -18.31
CA VAL A 12 13.87 -4.43 -17.07
C VAL A 12 15.20 -4.66 -16.34
N ILE A 13 15.82 -5.82 -16.47
CA ILE A 13 17.19 -6.04 -15.96
C ILE A 13 17.81 -7.21 -16.75
N ARG A 14 18.65 -6.96 -17.73
CA ARG A 14 19.53 -7.98 -18.27
C ARG A 14 20.81 -8.03 -17.45
N HIS A 15 21.14 -9.21 -16.94
CA HIS A 15 22.47 -9.54 -16.42
C HIS A 15 23.53 -9.14 -17.46
N ALA A 16 24.44 -8.28 -17.07
CA ALA A 16 25.62 -7.97 -17.87
C ALA A 16 26.55 -9.19 -17.88
N THR A 17 26.44 -10.02 -18.90
CA THR A 17 27.58 -10.88 -19.32
C THR A 17 28.41 -10.04 -20.27
N ILE A 18 29.66 -9.81 -19.88
CA ILE A 18 30.64 -9.07 -20.66
C ILE A 18 30.95 -9.89 -21.93
N HIS A 19 30.31 -9.50 -23.03
CA HIS A 19 30.83 -9.78 -24.38
C HIS A 19 30.70 -8.45 -25.15
N GLU A 20 31.82 -8.00 -25.67
CA GLU A 20 31.92 -6.83 -26.53
C GLU A 20 30.95 -6.97 -27.71
N ASN A 21 29.88 -6.20 -27.68
CA ASN A 21 28.87 -6.13 -28.73
C ASN A 21 28.70 -4.67 -29.15
N PRO A 22 28.76 -4.32 -30.47
CA PRO A 22 28.78 -2.95 -30.97
C PRO A 22 27.48 -2.16 -30.80
N PHE A 23 26.47 -2.73 -30.18
CA PHE A 23 25.30 -1.99 -29.73
C PHE A 23 25.52 -1.53 -28.30
N ALA A 24 25.93 -0.28 -28.10
CA ALA A 24 26.03 0.34 -26.79
C ALA A 24 24.69 0.10 -26.03
N GLN A 25 24.68 -0.81 -25.07
CA GLN A 25 23.59 -0.93 -24.13
C GLN A 25 23.55 0.38 -23.37
N THR A 26 22.51 1.16 -23.56
CA THR A 26 22.28 2.36 -22.76
C THR A 26 22.10 1.88 -21.31
N VAL A 27 23.16 2.01 -20.51
CA VAL A 27 23.07 1.72 -19.08
C VAL A 27 22.13 2.77 -18.50
N MET A 28 21.01 2.33 -17.94
CA MET A 28 20.09 3.24 -17.24
C MET A 28 20.83 3.79 -16.02
N THR A 29 21.11 5.07 -16.01
CA THR A 29 21.79 5.77 -14.90
C THR A 29 20.82 6.49 -13.98
N GLU A 30 19.59 6.71 -14.43
CA GLU A 30 18.54 7.38 -13.67
C GLU A 30 17.22 6.62 -13.75
N LEU A 31 16.48 6.55 -12.64
CA LEU A 31 15.16 5.94 -12.55
C LEU A 31 14.25 6.78 -11.65
N ARG A 32 13.04 7.05 -12.12
CA ARG A 32 12.05 7.88 -11.41
C ARG A 32 10.92 7.01 -10.89
N ILE A 33 10.66 7.07 -9.58
CA ILE A 33 9.61 6.32 -8.91
C ILE A 33 8.42 7.23 -8.62
N ALA A 34 7.29 7.00 -9.28
CA ALA A 34 6.03 7.61 -8.88
C ALA A 34 5.54 7.02 -7.56
N THR A 35 5.15 7.88 -6.62
CA THR A 35 4.64 7.48 -5.32
C THR A 35 3.63 8.48 -4.77
N ARG A 36 2.79 8.05 -3.83
CA ARG A 36 1.90 8.97 -3.10
C ARG A 36 2.68 9.71 -2.01
N LYS A 37 2.13 10.86 -1.58
CA LYS A 37 2.73 11.69 -0.52
C LYS A 37 2.49 11.16 0.91
N SER A 38 1.70 10.10 1.10
CA SER A 38 1.45 9.56 2.43
C SER A 38 2.74 8.97 3.03
N PRO A 39 2.95 9.06 4.36
CA PRO A 39 4.16 8.54 5.00
C PRO A 39 4.44 7.07 4.65
N LEU A 40 3.42 6.22 4.62
CA LEU A 40 3.58 4.80 4.26
C LEU A 40 4.00 4.61 2.80
N ALA A 41 3.43 5.38 1.87
CA ALA A 41 3.80 5.28 0.46
C ALA A 41 5.24 5.77 0.24
N LEU A 42 5.65 6.83 0.91
CA LEU A 42 7.03 7.32 0.86
C LEU A 42 8.01 6.31 1.46
N TRP A 43 7.65 5.66 2.57
CA TRP A 43 8.46 4.58 3.13
C TRP A 43 8.67 3.46 2.11
N GLN A 44 7.58 2.99 1.47
CA GLN A 44 7.63 1.92 0.46
C GLN A 44 8.49 2.32 -0.75
N ALA A 45 8.33 3.54 -1.24
CA ALA A 45 9.13 4.03 -2.36
C ALA A 45 10.61 4.19 -2.00
N ASN A 46 10.94 4.65 -0.80
CA ASN A 46 12.32 4.71 -0.31
C ASN A 46 12.92 3.31 -0.13
N PHE A 47 12.15 2.34 0.36
CA PHE A 47 12.59 0.95 0.44
C PHE A 47 12.99 0.42 -0.94
N VAL A 48 12.13 0.58 -1.94
CA VAL A 48 12.43 0.14 -3.32
C VAL A 48 13.61 0.91 -3.90
N LYS A 49 13.70 2.23 -3.69
CA LYS A 49 14.84 3.04 -4.08
C LYS A 49 16.15 2.48 -3.52
N GLN A 50 16.21 2.23 -2.22
CA GLN A 50 17.40 1.70 -1.55
C GLN A 50 17.82 0.34 -2.12
N GLN A 51 16.84 -0.56 -2.36
CA GLN A 51 17.14 -1.86 -2.95
C GLN A 51 17.68 -1.74 -4.38
N LEU A 52 17.11 -0.85 -5.19
CA LEU A 52 17.58 -0.62 -6.55
C LEU A 52 18.99 -0.03 -6.57
N GLU A 53 19.28 0.98 -5.77
CA GLU A 53 20.61 1.60 -5.69
C GLU A 53 21.66 0.65 -5.11
N LEU A 54 21.26 -0.24 -4.18
CA LEU A 54 22.14 -1.27 -3.63
C LEU A 54 22.55 -2.32 -4.67
N HIS A 55 21.58 -2.79 -5.47
CA HIS A 55 21.81 -3.85 -6.46
C HIS A 55 22.32 -3.35 -7.82
N HIS A 56 22.22 -2.05 -8.07
CA HIS A 56 22.66 -1.41 -9.31
C HIS A 56 23.59 -0.21 -9.01
N PRO A 57 24.88 -0.45 -8.70
CA PRO A 57 25.82 0.64 -8.43
C PRO A 57 25.88 1.63 -9.61
N GLY A 58 25.74 2.92 -9.29
CA GLY A 58 25.70 3.99 -10.30
C GLY A 58 24.31 4.38 -10.77
N LEU A 59 23.25 3.62 -10.42
CA LEU A 59 21.88 4.01 -10.66
C LEU A 59 21.46 5.10 -9.64
N GLN A 60 20.95 6.22 -10.14
CA GLN A 60 20.35 7.27 -9.32
C GLN A 60 18.84 7.13 -9.36
N VAL A 61 18.22 6.92 -8.20
CA VAL A 61 16.77 6.78 -8.10
C VAL A 61 16.14 8.04 -7.50
N THR A 62 15.20 8.63 -8.22
CA THR A 62 14.50 9.84 -7.80
C THR A 62 13.03 9.53 -7.51
N LEU A 63 12.51 10.02 -6.39
CA LEU A 63 11.08 9.92 -6.08
C LEU A 63 10.31 11.07 -6.71
N VAL A 64 9.13 10.76 -7.26
CA VAL A 64 8.17 11.71 -7.81
C VAL A 64 6.87 11.64 -6.99
N PRO A 65 6.80 12.34 -5.84
CA PRO A 65 5.64 12.28 -4.96
C PRO A 65 4.47 13.07 -5.53
N MET A 66 3.28 12.45 -5.55
CA MET A 66 2.06 13.08 -6.03
C MET A 66 0.86 12.81 -5.13
N SER A 67 -0.16 13.63 -5.21
CA SER A 67 -1.43 13.46 -4.49
C SER A 67 -2.44 12.83 -5.41
N THR A 68 -3.16 11.83 -4.94
CA THR A 68 -4.22 11.16 -5.69
C THR A 68 -5.60 11.67 -5.30
N GLN A 69 -6.61 11.39 -6.11
CA GLN A 69 -8.00 11.70 -5.76
C GLN A 69 -8.43 11.00 -4.47
N GLY A 70 -7.97 9.75 -4.27
CA GLY A 70 -8.23 9.01 -3.05
C GLY A 70 -7.66 9.66 -1.78
N ASP A 71 -6.58 10.46 -1.92
CA ASP A 71 -6.01 11.24 -0.81
C ASP A 71 -6.82 12.50 -0.50
N LYS A 72 -7.52 13.06 -1.50
CA LYS A 72 -8.28 14.31 -1.37
C LYS A 72 -9.70 14.09 -0.86
N ILE A 73 -10.34 12.98 -1.26
CA ILE A 73 -11.73 12.68 -0.89
C ILE A 73 -11.73 11.92 0.43
N LEU A 74 -11.94 12.60 1.54
CA LEU A 74 -11.96 12.01 2.88
C LEU A 74 -13.37 11.83 3.45
N ASP A 75 -14.35 12.58 2.96
CA ASP A 75 -15.69 12.68 3.54
C ASP A 75 -16.72 11.69 2.96
N THR A 76 -16.35 10.98 1.89
CA THR A 76 -17.24 10.03 1.22
C THR A 76 -16.73 8.60 1.35
N PRO A 77 -17.55 7.62 1.74
CA PRO A 77 -17.16 6.21 1.79
C PRO A 77 -16.66 5.71 0.44
N LEU A 78 -15.53 4.96 0.43
CA LEU A 78 -14.91 4.43 -0.80
C LEU A 78 -15.89 3.62 -1.65
N ALA A 79 -16.79 2.88 -1.02
CA ALA A 79 -17.82 2.10 -1.69
C ALA A 79 -18.77 2.93 -2.57
N LYS A 80 -18.99 4.20 -2.24
CA LYS A 80 -19.86 5.12 -2.98
C LYS A 80 -19.16 5.81 -4.16
N ILE A 81 -17.83 5.88 -4.15
CA ILE A 81 -17.04 6.62 -5.16
C ILE A 81 -16.64 5.69 -6.34
N GLY A 82 -16.95 4.39 -6.26
CA GLY A 82 -16.51 3.43 -7.29
C GLY A 82 -15.00 3.18 -7.22
N GLY A 83 -14.56 2.56 -6.15
CA GLY A 83 -13.18 2.45 -5.64
C GLY A 83 -12.05 1.94 -6.54
N LYS A 84 -12.26 1.62 -7.83
CA LYS A 84 -11.17 1.17 -8.70
C LYS A 84 -10.27 2.36 -9.08
N GLY A 85 -8.99 2.24 -8.76
CA GLY A 85 -7.96 3.16 -9.26
C GLY A 85 -7.84 4.51 -8.57
N LEU A 86 -8.57 4.79 -7.47
CA LEU A 86 -8.52 6.08 -6.77
C LEU A 86 -7.13 6.47 -6.24
N PHE A 87 -6.26 5.50 -6.07
CA PHE A 87 -4.90 5.70 -5.53
C PHE A 87 -3.80 5.43 -6.54
N VAL A 88 -4.14 5.02 -7.77
CA VAL A 88 -3.15 4.61 -8.79
C VAL A 88 -3.20 5.43 -10.06
N LYS A 89 -4.36 6.03 -10.44
CA LYS A 89 -4.56 6.70 -11.73
C LYS A 89 -3.54 7.81 -12.02
N GLU A 90 -3.24 8.65 -11.03
CA GLU A 90 -2.29 9.75 -11.20
C GLU A 90 -0.86 9.24 -11.38
N LEU A 91 -0.52 8.10 -10.76
CA LEU A 91 0.77 7.46 -10.93
C LEU A 91 0.87 6.77 -12.29
N GLU A 92 -0.19 6.07 -12.71
CA GLU A 92 -0.30 5.49 -14.05
C GLU A 92 -0.15 6.56 -15.13
N GLN A 93 -0.86 7.67 -14.99
CA GLN A 93 -0.77 8.80 -15.92
C GLN A 93 0.65 9.39 -15.97
N ALA A 94 1.32 9.51 -14.82
CA ALA A 94 2.70 9.99 -14.77
C ALA A 94 3.67 9.07 -15.54
N MET A 95 3.47 7.75 -15.47
CA MET A 95 4.27 6.80 -16.25
C MET A 95 3.96 6.86 -17.74
N LEU A 96 2.69 6.94 -18.14
CA LEU A 96 2.29 7.07 -19.54
C LEU A 96 2.80 8.37 -20.19
N GLU A 97 2.89 9.45 -19.41
CA GLU A 97 3.45 10.74 -19.83
C GLU A 97 4.98 10.83 -19.70
N ASN A 98 5.69 9.76 -19.40
CA ASN A 98 7.14 9.74 -19.18
C ASN A 98 7.63 10.68 -18.06
N ARG A 99 6.81 10.96 -17.05
CA ARG A 99 7.21 11.72 -15.84
C ARG A 99 7.76 10.81 -14.75
N ALA A 100 7.50 9.51 -14.84
CA ALA A 100 8.05 8.46 -14.00
C ALA A 100 8.25 7.18 -14.82
N ASP A 101 9.14 6.33 -14.37
CA ASP A 101 9.51 5.08 -15.05
C ASP A 101 8.82 3.88 -14.41
N ILE A 102 8.68 3.90 -13.09
CA ILE A 102 7.95 2.91 -12.30
C ILE A 102 7.05 3.59 -11.27
N ALA A 103 6.08 2.84 -10.74
CA ALA A 103 5.29 3.26 -9.58
C ALA A 103 5.37 2.20 -8.48
N VAL A 104 5.43 2.65 -7.22
CA VAL A 104 5.47 1.79 -6.04
C VAL A 104 4.17 1.90 -5.27
N HIS A 105 3.58 0.72 -4.97
CA HIS A 105 2.30 0.60 -4.28
C HIS A 105 2.33 -0.51 -3.22
N SER A 106 1.42 -0.44 -2.25
CA SER A 106 1.00 -1.64 -1.53
C SER A 106 0.30 -2.57 -2.51
N MET A 107 0.71 -3.82 -2.61
CA MET A 107 0.17 -4.78 -3.59
C MET A 107 -1.36 -4.91 -3.53
N LYS A 108 -1.94 -4.84 -2.34
CA LYS A 108 -3.41 -4.89 -2.16
C LYS A 108 -4.19 -3.73 -2.81
N ASP A 109 -3.52 -2.63 -3.14
CA ASP A 109 -4.11 -1.44 -3.76
C ASP A 109 -3.93 -1.44 -5.29
N VAL A 110 -3.12 -2.37 -5.83
CA VAL A 110 -2.88 -2.55 -7.26
C VAL A 110 -4.13 -3.20 -7.90
N PRO A 111 -4.70 -2.61 -8.96
CA PRO A 111 -5.84 -3.20 -9.67
C PRO A 111 -5.43 -4.47 -10.43
N VAL A 112 -6.41 -5.31 -10.75
CA VAL A 112 -6.20 -6.51 -11.59
C VAL A 112 -5.97 -6.12 -13.05
N ASP A 113 -6.71 -5.11 -13.52
CA ASP A 113 -6.63 -4.63 -14.91
C ASP A 113 -5.70 -3.42 -14.96
N PHE A 114 -4.78 -3.41 -15.91
CA PHE A 114 -3.86 -2.32 -16.17
C PHE A 114 -4.21 -1.56 -17.46
N PRO A 115 -3.95 -0.26 -17.52
CA PRO A 115 -3.96 0.47 -18.78
C PRO A 115 -2.96 -0.12 -19.79
N ALA A 116 -3.26 0.00 -21.09
CA ALA A 116 -2.34 -0.44 -22.14
C ALA A 116 -0.95 0.19 -21.94
N GLY A 117 0.09 -0.61 -22.04
CA GLY A 117 1.48 -0.19 -21.84
C GLY A 117 1.96 -0.18 -20.39
N LEU A 118 1.13 -0.56 -19.42
CA LEU A 118 1.51 -0.73 -18.01
C LEU A 118 1.28 -2.17 -17.56
N GLY A 119 2.04 -2.62 -16.56
CA GLY A 119 1.91 -3.94 -15.98
C GLY A 119 2.58 -4.06 -14.62
N LEU A 120 2.33 -5.17 -13.94
CA LEU A 120 3.01 -5.54 -12.70
C LEU A 120 4.34 -6.20 -13.03
N ALA A 121 5.46 -5.60 -12.59
CA ALA A 121 6.79 -6.14 -12.88
C ALA A 121 7.38 -6.95 -11.72
N VAL A 122 7.19 -6.47 -10.47
CA VAL A 122 7.80 -7.06 -9.28
C VAL A 122 6.82 -7.03 -8.13
N ILE A 123 6.81 -8.10 -7.35
CA ILE A 123 6.21 -8.15 -6.01
C ILE A 123 7.36 -8.43 -5.06
N CYS A 124 7.63 -7.47 -4.15
CA CYS A 124 8.67 -7.63 -3.13
C CYS A 124 8.28 -8.67 -2.09
N GLU A 125 9.26 -9.11 -1.29
CA GLU A 125 9.03 -10.03 -0.18
C GLU A 125 7.89 -9.53 0.71
N ARG A 126 7.02 -10.47 1.08
CA ARG A 126 5.82 -10.19 1.84
C ARG A 126 6.11 -10.09 3.33
N ASP A 127 5.79 -8.97 3.94
CA ASP A 127 5.72 -8.80 5.38
C ASP A 127 4.43 -9.45 5.93
N ASP A 128 4.25 -9.44 7.26
CA ASP A 128 3.09 -9.97 7.96
C ASP A 128 1.75 -9.51 7.34
N PRO A 129 0.94 -10.43 6.83
CA PRO A 129 -0.31 -10.10 6.17
C PRO A 129 -1.47 -9.80 7.12
N HIS A 130 -1.33 -10.04 8.43
CA HIS A 130 -2.44 -9.94 9.37
C HIS A 130 -3.02 -8.52 9.46
N ASP A 131 -4.30 -8.49 9.80
CA ASP A 131 -4.91 -7.28 10.32
C ASP A 131 -4.53 -7.10 11.78
N ALA A 132 -4.27 -5.88 12.21
CA ALA A 132 -3.92 -5.50 13.57
C ALA A 132 -5.11 -4.85 14.27
N PHE A 133 -5.41 -5.32 15.45
CA PHE A 133 -6.31 -4.65 16.40
C PHE A 133 -5.51 -3.58 17.15
N VAL A 134 -6.00 -2.35 17.09
CA VAL A 134 -5.39 -1.18 17.73
C VAL A 134 -6.43 -0.53 18.62
N SER A 135 -6.11 -0.38 19.90
CA SER A 135 -6.96 0.27 20.90
C SER A 135 -6.08 0.91 21.98
N ASN A 136 -6.57 1.98 22.59
CA ASN A 136 -5.91 2.60 23.74
C ASN A 136 -6.25 1.88 25.06
N GLN A 137 -7.38 1.18 25.12
CA GLN A 137 -7.93 0.63 26.37
C GLN A 137 -7.97 -0.90 26.37
N TYR A 138 -8.28 -1.55 25.23
CA TYR A 138 -8.55 -2.98 25.13
C TYR A 138 -7.39 -3.74 24.49
N SER A 139 -7.13 -4.97 24.96
CA SER A 139 -6.01 -5.78 24.47
C SER A 139 -6.37 -6.59 23.22
N ASN A 140 -7.66 -6.91 23.05
CA ASN A 140 -8.16 -7.67 21.90
C ASN A 140 -9.64 -7.37 21.63
N ILE A 141 -10.16 -7.87 20.50
CA ILE A 141 -11.52 -7.59 20.04
C ILE A 141 -12.60 -8.21 20.95
N TYR A 142 -12.29 -9.25 21.70
CA TYR A 142 -13.25 -9.92 22.58
C TYR A 142 -13.45 -9.18 23.90
N GLU A 143 -12.50 -8.32 24.28
CA GLU A 143 -12.62 -7.44 25.46
C GLU A 143 -13.46 -6.19 25.20
N LEU A 144 -13.77 -5.89 23.92
CA LEU A 144 -14.65 -4.77 23.61
C LEU A 144 -16.04 -4.95 24.20
N PRO A 145 -16.60 -3.95 24.89
CA PRO A 145 -17.97 -4.00 25.40
C PRO A 145 -18.99 -4.09 24.25
N GLN A 146 -20.20 -4.55 24.59
CA GLN A 146 -21.31 -4.55 23.65
C GLN A 146 -21.57 -3.10 23.15
N GLY A 147 -21.74 -2.94 21.83
CA GLY A 147 -21.97 -1.65 21.22
C GLY A 147 -20.73 -0.79 21.03
N ALA A 148 -19.53 -1.30 21.33
CA ALA A 148 -18.28 -0.56 21.11
C ALA A 148 -18.08 -0.14 19.64
N ILE A 149 -17.47 1.03 19.45
CA ILE A 149 -17.27 1.62 18.12
C ILE A 149 -15.91 1.17 17.55
N VAL A 150 -15.96 0.45 16.42
CA VAL A 150 -14.76 -0.03 15.72
C VAL A 150 -14.60 0.67 14.37
N GLY A 151 -13.45 1.32 14.18
CA GLY A 151 -13.16 2.10 12.98
C GLY A 151 -12.55 1.26 11.85
N THR A 152 -13.24 1.13 10.72
CA THR A 152 -12.71 0.63 9.46
C THR A 152 -13.62 0.94 8.27
N SER A 153 -13.06 1.40 7.14
CA SER A 153 -13.79 1.56 5.88
C SER A 153 -13.63 0.36 4.94
N SER A 154 -12.93 -0.70 5.36
CA SER A 154 -12.76 -1.91 4.55
C SER A 154 -13.99 -2.81 4.68
N LEU A 155 -14.76 -2.96 3.59
CA LEU A 155 -15.92 -3.87 3.56
C LEU A 155 -15.55 -5.30 3.93
N ARG A 156 -14.37 -5.78 3.50
CA ARG A 156 -13.83 -7.08 3.88
C ARG A 156 -13.76 -7.24 5.40
N ARG A 157 -13.17 -6.25 6.10
CA ARG A 157 -13.06 -6.25 7.57
C ARG A 157 -14.43 -6.12 8.23
N GLN A 158 -15.26 -5.19 7.76
CA GLN A 158 -16.59 -4.97 8.30
C GLN A 158 -17.43 -6.26 8.27
N CYS A 159 -17.45 -6.96 7.13
CA CYS A 159 -18.22 -8.20 6.96
C CYS A 159 -17.76 -9.29 7.95
N GLN A 160 -16.46 -9.52 8.04
CA GLN A 160 -15.90 -10.55 8.89
C GLN A 160 -16.05 -10.23 10.38
N LEU A 161 -15.85 -8.97 10.77
CA LEU A 161 -16.07 -8.53 12.15
C LEU A 161 -17.53 -8.67 12.58
N ARG A 162 -18.48 -8.27 11.73
CA ARG A 162 -19.90 -8.41 12.04
C ARG A 162 -20.36 -9.86 12.15
N ALA A 163 -19.71 -10.76 11.41
CA ALA A 163 -20.00 -12.20 11.53
C ALA A 163 -19.61 -12.77 12.91
N GLN A 164 -18.56 -12.26 13.52
CA GLN A 164 -18.04 -12.72 14.81
C GLN A 164 -18.58 -11.91 16.00
N ARG A 165 -18.75 -10.61 15.81
CA ARG A 165 -19.19 -9.63 16.82
C ARG A 165 -20.28 -8.73 16.21
N PRO A 166 -21.50 -9.26 16.01
CA PRO A 166 -22.63 -8.50 15.44
C PRO A 166 -23.10 -7.35 16.32
N ASP A 167 -22.72 -7.35 17.59
CA ASP A 167 -23.01 -6.31 18.59
C ASP A 167 -22.17 -5.03 18.38
N LEU A 168 -21.06 -5.07 17.66
CA LEU A 168 -20.18 -3.92 17.48
C LEU A 168 -20.76 -2.91 16.48
N GLN A 169 -20.55 -1.63 16.78
CA GLN A 169 -20.83 -0.53 15.87
C GLN A 169 -19.61 -0.28 14.98
N ILE A 170 -19.71 -0.61 13.71
CA ILE A 170 -18.59 -0.42 12.79
C ILE A 170 -18.79 0.88 12.01
N HIS A 171 -17.91 1.84 12.25
CA HIS A 171 -17.91 3.14 11.62
C HIS A 171 -16.78 3.29 10.59
N ASP A 172 -17.03 4.14 9.59
CA ASP A 172 -16.01 4.45 8.57
C ASP A 172 -14.80 5.17 9.16
N LEU A 173 -13.60 4.70 8.82
CA LEU A 173 -12.34 5.30 9.23
C LEU A 173 -11.48 5.60 8.00
N ARG A 174 -11.36 6.88 7.66
CA ARG A 174 -10.61 7.38 6.49
C ARG A 174 -9.37 8.16 6.91
N GLY A 175 -8.44 8.29 5.96
CA GLY A 175 -7.15 8.96 6.12
C GLY A 175 -5.98 8.01 6.01
N ASN A 176 -4.76 8.52 6.15
CA ASN A 176 -3.54 7.72 6.27
C ASN A 176 -3.43 7.08 7.67
N VAL A 177 -2.41 6.26 7.89
CA VAL A 177 -2.23 5.53 9.17
C VAL A 177 -2.17 6.51 10.35
N ASN A 178 -1.39 7.58 10.24
CA ASN A 178 -1.24 8.55 11.34
C ASN A 178 -2.55 9.28 11.64
N SER A 179 -3.29 9.68 10.61
CA SER A 179 -4.61 10.33 10.79
C SER A 179 -5.62 9.41 11.46
N ARG A 180 -5.58 8.09 11.15
CA ARG A 180 -6.46 7.10 11.77
C ARG A 180 -6.10 6.86 13.23
N LEU A 181 -4.80 6.80 13.55
CA LEU A 181 -4.34 6.71 14.93
C LEU A 181 -4.74 7.96 15.73
N ALA A 182 -4.59 9.15 15.16
CA ALA A 182 -5.01 10.38 15.81
C ALA A 182 -6.51 10.41 16.13
N LYS A 183 -7.37 9.88 15.26
CA LYS A 183 -8.81 9.75 15.52
C LYS A 183 -9.11 8.78 16.67
N LEU A 184 -8.37 7.66 16.75
CA LEU A 184 -8.46 6.76 17.90
C LEU A 184 -8.01 7.44 19.20
N ASP A 185 -6.91 8.21 19.14
CA ASP A 185 -6.37 8.93 20.30
C ASP A 185 -7.29 10.07 20.75
N ALA A 186 -8.07 10.64 19.83
CA ALA A 186 -9.12 11.62 20.14
C ALA A 186 -10.38 11.00 20.78
N GLY A 187 -10.48 9.65 20.81
CA GLY A 187 -11.62 8.96 21.38
C GLY A 187 -12.82 8.79 20.43
N ASP A 188 -12.64 9.03 19.12
CA ASP A 188 -13.69 8.82 18.12
C ASP A 188 -14.07 7.33 17.97
N TYR A 189 -13.20 6.42 18.41
CA TYR A 189 -13.35 4.96 18.32
C TYR A 189 -12.79 4.28 19.58
N ASP A 190 -13.39 3.17 19.98
CA ASP A 190 -12.85 2.26 21.02
C ASP A 190 -11.68 1.43 20.50
N ALA A 191 -11.75 1.08 19.22
CA ALA A 191 -10.69 0.38 18.50
C ALA A 191 -10.72 0.68 17.00
N ILE A 192 -9.59 0.45 16.33
CA ILE A 192 -9.48 0.54 14.86
C ILE A 192 -8.75 -0.69 14.31
N ILE A 193 -9.05 -1.07 13.06
CA ILE A 193 -8.39 -2.19 12.41
C ILE A 193 -7.51 -1.69 11.27
N LEU A 194 -6.20 -1.97 11.37
CA LEU A 194 -5.20 -1.59 10.39
C LEU A 194 -4.44 -2.83 9.88
N ALA A 195 -3.64 -2.69 8.82
CA ALA A 195 -2.71 -3.74 8.41
C ALA A 195 -1.44 -3.69 9.27
N ALA A 196 -1.02 -4.81 9.86
CA ALA A 196 0.14 -4.90 10.74
C ALA A 196 1.42 -4.40 10.05
N ALA A 197 1.67 -4.81 8.81
CA ALA A 197 2.82 -4.36 8.02
C ALA A 197 2.89 -2.84 7.89
N GLY A 198 1.74 -2.16 7.72
CA GLY A 198 1.69 -0.70 7.64
C GLY A 198 2.11 0.00 8.93
N LEU A 199 1.73 -0.55 10.08
CA LEU A 199 2.15 -0.04 11.39
C LEU A 199 3.64 -0.28 11.63
N ARG A 200 4.15 -1.48 11.32
CA ARG A 200 5.58 -1.81 11.47
C ARG A 200 6.46 -0.91 10.62
N ARG A 201 6.11 -0.71 9.34
CA ARG A 201 6.86 0.15 8.41
C ARG A 201 6.92 1.61 8.86
N LEU A 202 5.93 2.06 9.62
CA LEU A 202 5.89 3.41 10.19
C LEU A 202 6.40 3.47 11.64
N GLU A 203 7.06 2.41 12.13
CA GLU A 203 7.59 2.32 13.49
C GLU A 203 6.50 2.50 14.56
N LYS A 204 5.29 2.00 14.26
CA LYS A 204 4.12 2.03 15.15
C LYS A 204 3.70 0.65 15.62
N ALA A 205 4.64 -0.31 15.68
CA ALA A 205 4.37 -1.68 16.11
C ALA A 205 3.88 -1.74 17.57
N ASP A 206 4.29 -0.79 18.40
CA ASP A 206 3.85 -0.61 19.79
C ASP A 206 2.34 -0.35 19.93
N ARG A 207 1.69 0.13 18.85
CA ARG A 207 0.24 0.37 18.80
C ARG A 207 -0.56 -0.89 18.52
N ILE A 208 0.07 -1.97 18.10
CA ILE A 208 -0.60 -3.28 17.87
C ILE A 208 -0.88 -3.93 19.22
N ARG A 209 -2.15 -4.04 19.59
CA ARG A 209 -2.56 -4.76 20.80
C ARG A 209 -2.61 -6.25 20.56
N SER A 210 -3.18 -6.65 19.43
CA SER A 210 -3.17 -8.05 18.97
C SER A 210 -3.23 -8.13 17.45
N LEU A 211 -2.73 -9.22 16.91
CA LEU A 211 -2.97 -9.59 15.52
C LEU A 211 -4.29 -10.35 15.44
N LEU A 212 -5.10 -10.03 14.41
CA LEU A 212 -6.34 -10.77 14.17
C LEU A 212 -5.99 -12.03 13.38
N PRO A 213 -6.31 -13.22 13.91
CA PRO A 213 -5.99 -14.46 13.22
C PRO A 213 -6.83 -14.60 11.92
N PRO A 214 -6.37 -15.34 10.91
CA PRO A 214 -7.07 -15.51 9.63
C PRO A 214 -8.49 -16.07 9.77
N GLU A 215 -8.76 -16.87 10.81
CA GLU A 215 -10.09 -17.41 11.13
C GLU A 215 -11.09 -16.31 11.51
N LEU A 216 -10.59 -15.20 12.04
CA LEU A 216 -11.39 -14.03 12.39
C LEU A 216 -11.45 -13.03 11.23
N THR A 217 -10.30 -12.72 10.62
CA THR A 217 -10.24 -11.83 9.48
C THR A 217 -9.20 -12.32 8.46
N LEU A 218 -9.66 -12.90 7.36
CA LEU A 218 -8.78 -13.17 6.20
C LEU A 218 -8.19 -11.86 5.69
N PRO A 219 -6.86 -11.77 5.52
CA PRO A 219 -6.23 -10.58 4.99
C PRO A 219 -6.65 -10.28 3.53
N ALA A 220 -6.43 -9.05 3.09
CA ALA A 220 -6.60 -8.72 1.68
C ALA A 220 -5.52 -9.42 0.83
N ASN A 221 -5.85 -9.75 -0.43
CA ASN A 221 -4.87 -10.25 -1.39
C ASN A 221 -3.69 -9.28 -1.48
N GLY A 222 -2.46 -9.78 -1.42
CA GLY A 222 -1.26 -8.97 -1.47
C GLY A 222 -1.02 -8.07 -0.24
N GLN A 223 -1.83 -8.16 0.84
CA GLN A 223 -1.56 -7.39 2.05
C GLN A 223 -0.21 -7.81 2.65
N GLY A 224 0.64 -6.82 2.98
CA GLY A 224 2.00 -7.03 3.46
C GLY A 224 3.07 -6.93 2.35
N ALA A 225 2.73 -7.10 1.08
CA ALA A 225 3.66 -6.92 -0.04
C ALA A 225 3.67 -5.48 -0.60
N VAL A 226 4.82 -5.10 -1.16
CA VAL A 226 5.05 -3.88 -1.94
C VAL A 226 5.21 -4.27 -3.40
#